data_425edb4683f5851da6a04b25cc52de34
#
_entry.id   425edb4683f5851da6a04b25cc52de34
#
_cell.length_a   1.000
_cell.length_b   1.000
_cell.length_c   1.000
_cell.angle_alpha   90.00
_cell.angle_beta   90.00
_cell.angle_gamma   90.00
#
_symmetry.space_group_name_H-M   'P 1'
#
loop_
_entity.id
_entity.type
_entity.pdbx_description
1 polymer ?
#
loop_
_entity_poly.entity_id
_entity_poly.type
_entity_poly.pdbx_seq_one_letter_code
_entity_poly.pdbx_strand_id
1 'polypeptide(L)'
;MKCIIPNKVKFVNDLNNVIPTYKTGIKKIEYKVFKCNHHTEELGDQVHYQEYLVVTYDVGAIGVKSCNCDSFTAIFEELAKMLDGGYYDEVQDLHYYENNEMWKEASLEELEEDFKGRD
;
A
#
# COMPACT_ATOMS: atom_id res chain seq x y z
N MET A 1 11.91 -13.70 -7.55
CA MET A 1 10.80 -13.15 -8.37
C MET A 1 10.35 -11.83 -7.78
N LYS A 2 10.25 -10.82 -8.62
CA LYS A 2 9.86 -9.49 -8.17
C LYS A 2 8.34 -9.39 -8.05
N CYS A 3 7.86 -8.84 -6.93
CA CYS A 3 6.43 -8.62 -6.75
C CYS A 3 6.01 -7.35 -7.47
N ILE A 4 5.09 -7.47 -8.41
CA ILE A 4 4.50 -6.29 -9.05
C ILE A 4 3.39 -5.73 -8.17
N ILE A 5 3.10 -4.45 -8.35
CA ILE A 5 2.18 -3.73 -7.46
C ILE A 5 0.79 -4.37 -7.34
N PRO A 6 0.12 -4.79 -8.43
CA PRO A 6 -1.18 -5.44 -8.27
C PRO A 6 -1.15 -6.69 -7.41
N ASN A 7 -0.07 -7.46 -7.49
CA ASN A 7 0.07 -8.68 -6.70
C ASN A 7 0.21 -8.36 -5.21
N LYS A 8 0.88 -7.27 -4.87
CA LYS A 8 1.00 -6.81 -3.48
C LYS A 8 -0.36 -6.42 -2.92
N VAL A 9 -1.16 -5.70 -3.69
CA VAL A 9 -2.51 -5.31 -3.28
C VAL A 9 -3.36 -6.54 -3.01
N LYS A 10 -3.33 -7.51 -3.91
CA LYS A 10 -4.08 -8.77 -3.75
C LYS A 10 -3.63 -9.54 -2.52
N PHE A 11 -2.31 -9.62 -2.30
CA PHE A 11 -1.74 -10.31 -1.15
C PHE A 11 -2.24 -9.72 0.17
N VAL A 12 -2.20 -8.40 0.29
CA VAL A 12 -2.67 -7.72 1.51
C VAL A 12 -4.18 -7.85 1.68
N ASN A 13 -4.94 -7.77 0.59
CA ASN A 13 -6.38 -7.99 0.65
C ASN A 13 -6.71 -9.39 1.17
N ASP A 14 -5.96 -10.40 0.73
CA ASP A 14 -6.16 -11.77 1.19
C ASP A 14 -5.83 -11.93 2.67
N LEU A 15 -4.84 -11.19 3.18
CA LEU A 15 -4.48 -11.23 4.59
C LEU A 15 -5.63 -10.78 5.49
N ASN A 16 -6.48 -9.87 5.05
CA ASN A 16 -7.65 -9.45 5.81
C ASN A 16 -8.61 -10.61 6.10
N ASN A 17 -8.61 -11.63 5.24
CA ASN A 17 -9.52 -12.75 5.38
C ASN A 17 -9.00 -13.80 6.36
N VAL A 18 -7.71 -13.78 6.69
CA VAL A 18 -7.10 -14.81 7.54
C VAL A 18 -6.65 -14.30 8.91
N ILE A 19 -6.56 -12.97 9.08
CA ILE A 19 -6.16 -12.39 10.36
C ILE A 19 -7.41 -12.10 11.19
N PRO A 20 -7.62 -12.79 12.32
CA PRO A 20 -8.82 -12.58 13.14
C PRO A 20 -8.70 -11.29 13.94
N THR A 21 -9.55 -10.33 13.64
CA THR A 21 -9.50 -8.98 14.24
C THR A 21 -9.64 -9.00 15.76
N TYR A 22 -10.49 -9.87 16.27
CA TYR A 22 -10.74 -9.94 17.71
C TYR A 22 -9.51 -10.38 18.53
N LYS A 23 -8.51 -10.97 17.90
CA LYS A 23 -7.28 -11.41 18.57
C LYS A 23 -6.12 -10.48 18.38
N THR A 24 -6.16 -9.68 17.32
CA THR A 24 -5.03 -8.82 16.94
C THR A 24 -5.25 -7.35 17.26
N GLY A 25 -6.50 -6.95 17.53
CA GLY A 25 -6.87 -5.54 17.66
C GLY A 25 -6.90 -4.80 16.34
N ILE A 26 -6.76 -5.50 15.23
CA ILE A 26 -6.77 -4.91 13.91
C ILE A 26 -8.15 -5.06 13.29
N LYS A 27 -8.69 -3.94 12.80
CA LYS A 27 -9.96 -3.90 12.12
C LYS A 27 -9.82 -4.15 10.62
N LYS A 28 -8.76 -3.60 10.00
CA LYS A 28 -8.59 -3.67 8.55
C LYS A 28 -7.13 -3.46 8.17
N ILE A 29 -6.70 -4.16 7.14
CA ILE A 29 -5.37 -3.99 6.54
C ILE A 29 -5.57 -3.59 5.09
N GLU A 30 -4.85 -2.56 4.64
CA GLU A 30 -4.93 -2.09 3.26
C GLU A 30 -3.52 -1.86 2.70
N TYR A 31 -3.38 -2.09 1.40
CA TYR A 31 -2.18 -1.68 0.67
C TYR A 31 -2.62 -0.58 -0.30
N LYS A 32 -2.32 0.66 0.06
CA LYS A 32 -2.74 1.81 -0.74
C LYS A 32 -1.64 2.21 -1.69
N VAL A 33 -2.01 2.42 -2.94
CA VAL A 33 -1.07 2.83 -3.99
C VAL A 33 -1.56 4.12 -4.59
N PHE A 34 -0.67 5.10 -4.63
CA PHE A 34 -0.95 6.40 -5.25
C PHE A 34 -0.16 6.50 -6.54
N LYS A 35 -0.76 7.10 -7.54
CA LYS A 35 -0.23 7.19 -8.89
C LYS A 35 -0.16 8.65 -9.32
N CYS A 36 0.95 9.03 -9.91
CA CYS A 36 1.15 10.36 -10.48
C CYS A 36 1.61 10.23 -11.92
N ASN A 37 0.87 10.84 -12.83
CA ASN A 37 1.28 10.94 -14.23
C ASN A 37 2.08 12.22 -14.40
N HIS A 38 3.28 12.11 -14.94
CA HIS A 38 4.18 13.23 -15.08
C HIS A 38 4.74 13.26 -16.50
N HIS A 39 4.74 14.44 -17.10
CA HIS A 39 5.25 14.63 -18.46
C HIS A 39 6.44 15.57 -18.44
N THR A 40 7.56 15.17 -19.04
CA THR A 40 8.71 16.03 -19.26
C THR A 40 9.06 16.02 -20.75
N GLU A 41 9.60 17.13 -21.22
CA GLU A 41 10.01 17.22 -22.62
C GLU A 41 11.16 16.25 -22.96
N GLU A 42 12.02 15.99 -21.98
CA GLU A 42 13.18 15.13 -22.18
C GLU A 42 12.83 13.64 -22.17
N LEU A 43 11.91 13.22 -21.28
CA LEU A 43 11.65 11.81 -21.03
C LEU A 43 10.24 11.38 -21.43
N GLY A 44 9.40 12.32 -21.88
CA GLY A 44 8.02 12.03 -22.24
C GLY A 44 7.14 11.76 -21.03
N ASP A 45 6.14 10.92 -21.20
CA ASP A 45 5.20 10.58 -20.15
C ASP A 45 5.81 9.58 -19.18
N GLN A 46 5.73 9.90 -17.89
CA GLN A 46 6.22 9.04 -16.82
C GLN A 46 5.12 8.80 -15.80
N VAL A 47 5.13 7.61 -15.20
CA VAL A 47 4.19 7.26 -14.16
C VAL A 47 4.98 6.88 -12.91
N HIS A 48 4.64 7.53 -11.81
CA HIS A 48 5.26 7.25 -10.51
C HIS A 48 4.23 6.64 -9.58
N TYR A 49 4.67 5.71 -8.76
CA TYR A 49 3.81 5.04 -7.78
C TYR A 49 4.40 5.20 -6.39
N GLN A 50 3.54 5.46 -5.42
CA GLN A 50 3.91 5.50 -4.00
C GLN A 50 3.02 4.52 -3.25
N GLU A 51 3.63 3.63 -2.47
CA GLU A 51 2.95 2.51 -1.85
C GLU A 51 2.97 2.63 -0.33
N TYR A 52 1.83 2.35 0.31
CA TYR A 52 1.71 2.38 1.77
C TYR A 52 0.96 1.16 2.28
N LEU A 53 1.49 0.57 3.34
CA LEU A 53 0.76 -0.42 4.13
C LEU A 53 0.03 0.34 5.23
N VAL A 54 -1.29 0.18 5.30
CA VAL A 54 -2.15 0.89 6.23
C VAL A 54 -2.91 -0.12 7.07
N VAL A 55 -2.78 0.01 8.39
CA VAL A 55 -3.47 -0.86 9.35
C VAL A 55 -4.40 0.01 10.18
N THR A 56 -5.68 -0.34 10.20
CA THR A 56 -6.68 0.31 11.04
C THR A 56 -6.93 -0.57 12.25
N TYR A 57 -6.80 0.02 13.44
CA TYR A 57 -6.99 -0.70 14.71
C TYR A 57 -8.41 -0.50 15.23
N ASP A 58 -8.88 -1.44 16.05
CA ASP A 58 -10.23 -1.40 16.63
C ASP A 58 -10.50 -0.13 17.43
N VAL A 59 -9.47 0.43 18.03
CA VAL A 59 -9.58 1.66 18.83
C VAL A 59 -9.64 2.93 17.98
N GLY A 60 -9.62 2.78 16.66
CA GLY A 60 -9.71 3.92 15.74
C GLY A 60 -8.38 4.51 15.32
N ALA A 61 -7.29 4.07 15.90
CA ALA A 61 -5.96 4.49 15.48
C ALA A 61 -5.57 3.82 14.15
N ILE A 62 -4.65 4.44 13.41
CA ILE A 62 -4.10 3.83 12.20
C ILE A 62 -2.58 3.81 12.27
N GLY A 63 -2.01 2.74 11.71
CA GLY A 63 -0.57 2.64 11.51
C GLY A 63 -0.29 2.72 10.01
N VAL A 64 0.69 3.50 9.62
CA VAL A 64 1.02 3.71 8.21
C VAL A 64 2.51 3.52 8.03
N LYS A 65 2.88 2.74 7.04
CA LYS A 65 4.28 2.50 6.70
C LYS A 65 4.46 2.53 5.19
N SER A 66 5.38 3.37 4.71
CA SER A 66 5.79 3.33 3.31
C SER A 66 6.44 1.96 3.03
N CYS A 67 6.00 1.29 1.98
CA CYS A 67 6.41 -0.09 1.74
C CYS A 67 6.56 -0.37 0.24
N ASN A 68 7.73 -0.02 -0.30
CA ASN A 68 8.06 -0.33 -1.69
C ASN A 68 8.83 -1.67 -1.75
N CYS A 69 8.22 -2.68 -1.14
CA CYS A 69 8.86 -3.98 -0.96
C CYS A 69 8.89 -4.77 -2.26
N ASP A 70 9.98 -5.49 -2.49
CA ASP A 70 10.14 -6.34 -3.67
C ASP A 70 9.71 -7.79 -3.43
N SER A 71 9.26 -8.12 -2.22
CA SER A 71 8.83 -9.49 -1.91
C SER A 71 7.65 -9.48 -0.94
N PHE A 72 6.87 -10.56 -0.97
CA PHE A 72 5.77 -10.75 -0.03
C PHE A 72 6.27 -10.93 1.40
N THR A 73 7.45 -11.55 1.55
CA THR A 73 8.07 -11.71 2.86
C THR A 73 8.34 -10.37 3.52
N ALA A 74 8.84 -9.41 2.76
CA ALA A 74 9.11 -8.07 3.29
C ALA A 74 7.83 -7.36 3.74
N ILE A 75 6.75 -7.51 2.98
CA ILE A 75 5.44 -6.96 3.37
C ILE A 75 4.96 -7.60 4.67
N PHE A 76 5.10 -8.92 4.75
CA PHE A 76 4.67 -9.67 5.93
C PHE A 76 5.48 -9.27 7.17
N GLU A 77 6.78 -9.03 7.01
CA GLU A 77 7.63 -8.58 8.11
C GLU A 77 7.21 -7.22 8.65
N GLU A 78 6.88 -6.29 7.77
CA GLU A 78 6.39 -4.97 8.19
C GLU A 78 5.05 -5.10 8.92
N LEU A 79 4.17 -5.94 8.41
CA LEU A 79 2.89 -6.19 9.07
C LEU A 79 3.10 -6.82 10.45
N ALA A 80 4.02 -7.77 10.57
CA ALA A 80 4.31 -8.41 11.85
C ALA A 80 4.78 -7.40 12.90
N LYS A 81 5.59 -6.43 12.51
CA LYS A 81 6.01 -5.36 13.42
C LYS A 81 4.83 -4.54 13.91
N MET A 82 3.88 -4.25 13.04
CA MET A 82 2.66 -3.51 13.41
C MET A 82 1.79 -4.33 14.35
N LEU A 83 1.72 -5.65 14.15
CA LEU A 83 0.95 -6.56 15.00
C LEU A 83 1.54 -6.64 16.41
N ASP A 84 2.84 -6.49 16.55
CA ASP A 84 3.52 -6.53 17.86
C ASP A 84 3.38 -5.23 18.65
N GLY A 85 2.52 -4.34 18.21
CA GLY A 85 2.26 -3.10 18.91
C GLY A 85 3.15 -1.95 18.52
N GLY A 86 4.10 -2.19 17.63
CA GLY A 86 4.89 -1.13 17.04
C GLY A 86 4.22 -0.68 15.75
N TYR A 87 3.42 0.36 15.82
CA TYR A 87 2.90 0.93 14.59
C TYR A 87 3.70 2.17 14.20
N TYR A 88 3.80 2.39 12.90
CA TYR A 88 4.57 3.49 12.35
C TYR A 88 3.64 4.66 12.06
N ASP A 89 4.09 5.86 12.41
CA ASP A 89 3.26 7.06 12.30
C ASP A 89 3.64 7.89 11.08
N GLU A 90 3.35 7.36 9.89
CA GLU A 90 3.51 8.08 8.64
C GLU A 90 2.16 8.57 8.10
N VAL A 91 1.24 8.86 9.03
CA VAL A 91 -0.13 9.28 8.69
C VAL A 91 -0.14 10.58 7.91
N GLN A 92 0.74 11.50 8.25
CA GLN A 92 0.80 12.78 7.54
C GLN A 92 1.26 12.62 6.10
N ASP A 93 2.19 11.70 5.85
CA ASP A 93 2.60 11.40 4.49
C ASP A 93 1.45 10.81 3.69
N LEU A 94 0.68 9.91 4.29
CA LEU A 94 -0.50 9.35 3.66
C LEU A 94 -1.50 10.45 3.30
N HIS A 95 -1.78 11.37 4.24
CA HIS A 95 -2.69 12.48 4.00
C HIS A 95 -2.19 13.41 2.90
N TYR A 96 -0.88 13.62 2.81
CA TYR A 96 -0.30 14.40 1.73
C TYR A 96 -0.69 13.84 0.36
N TYR A 97 -0.56 12.53 0.17
CA TYR A 97 -0.91 11.89 -1.09
C TYR A 97 -2.41 11.84 -1.32
N GLU A 98 -3.19 11.63 -0.26
CA GLU A 98 -4.66 11.60 -0.37
C GLU A 98 -5.26 12.94 -0.78
N ASN A 99 -4.63 14.04 -0.37
CA ASN A 99 -5.13 15.40 -0.61
C ASN A 99 -4.42 16.12 -1.76
N ASN A 100 -3.50 15.45 -2.43
CA ASN A 100 -2.70 16.05 -3.50
C ASN A 100 -3.43 15.96 -4.84
N GLU A 101 -3.44 17.05 -5.60
CA GLU A 101 -4.10 17.07 -6.91
C GLU A 101 -3.39 16.24 -7.96
N MET A 102 -2.07 16.11 -7.84
CA MET A 102 -1.24 15.38 -8.82
C MET A 102 -1.19 13.88 -8.54
N TRP A 103 -1.39 13.48 -7.28
CA TRP A 103 -1.36 12.08 -6.88
C TRP A 103 -2.78 11.60 -6.65
N LYS A 104 -3.12 10.45 -7.22
CA LYS A 104 -4.45 9.84 -7.07
C LYS A 104 -4.31 8.41 -6.61
N GLU A 105 -5.19 7.97 -5.73
CA GLU A 105 -5.22 6.59 -5.31
C GLU A 105 -5.68 5.73 -6.49
N ALA A 106 -4.88 4.73 -6.84
CA ALA A 106 -5.15 3.83 -7.94
C ALA A 106 -5.94 2.62 -7.43
N SER A 107 -6.99 2.23 -8.14
CA SER A 107 -7.74 1.03 -7.84
C SER A 107 -6.97 -0.20 -8.31
N LEU A 108 -7.33 -1.37 -7.76
CA LEU A 108 -6.71 -2.63 -8.20
C LEU A 108 -6.91 -2.84 -9.70
N GLU A 109 -8.11 -2.53 -10.22
CA GLU A 109 -8.39 -2.67 -11.64
C GLU A 109 -7.48 -1.79 -12.51
N GLU A 110 -7.26 -0.56 -12.09
CA GLU A 110 -6.38 0.37 -12.77
C GLU A 110 -4.94 -0.13 -12.75
N LEU A 111 -4.49 -0.64 -11.60
CA LEU A 111 -3.14 -1.18 -11.46
C LEU A 111 -2.95 -2.43 -12.31
N GLU A 112 -3.95 -3.30 -12.38
CA GLU A 112 -3.87 -4.49 -13.21
C GLU A 112 -3.73 -4.12 -14.70
N GLU A 113 -4.42 -3.08 -15.14
CA GLU A 113 -4.30 -2.61 -16.51
C GLU A 113 -2.93 -1.99 -16.77
N ASP A 114 -2.43 -1.16 -15.82
CA ASP A 114 -1.13 -0.51 -15.95
C ASP A 114 0.03 -1.52 -16.02
N PHE A 115 -0.10 -2.63 -15.32
CA PHE A 115 0.95 -3.66 -15.24
C PHE A 115 0.64 -4.89 -16.08
N LYS A 116 -0.33 -4.80 -16.96
CA LYS A 116 -0.71 -5.91 -17.84
C LYS A 116 0.48 -6.37 -18.69
N GLY A 117 0.75 -7.66 -18.66
CA GLY A 117 1.86 -8.24 -19.40
C GLY A 117 3.23 -8.09 -18.75
N ARG A 118 3.27 -7.53 -17.56
CA ARG A 118 4.51 -7.41 -16.78
C ARG A 118 4.53 -8.44 -15.66
N ASP A 119 5.56 -9.18 -15.56
CA ASP A 119 5.73 -10.19 -14.50
C ASP A 119 6.92 -9.87 -13.60
#